data_57a37a2e13a16f7742da8d99a28a7824
#
_entry.id   57a37a2e13a16f7742da8d99a28a7824
#
_cell.length_a   1.000
_cell.length_b   1.000
_cell.length_c   1.000
_cell.angle_alpha   90.00
_cell.angle_beta   90.00
_cell.angle_gamma   90.00
#
_symmetry.space_group_name_H-M   'P 1'
#
loop_
_entity.id
_entity.type
_entity.pdbx_description
1 polymer ?
#
loop_
_entity_poly.entity_id
_entity_poly.type
_entity_poly.pdbx_seq_one_letter_code
_entity_poly.pdbx_strand_id
1 'polypeptide(L)'
;HTEVTTKGLTFNADHGTTGVKKLGSKVAVNGDGKNITTTADENGVKVSMKDDIKVNSVTAKEVKVGDVNINENGINAGGKRITNVAPGKDGTDAVNVNQLKYVAGNISNQINNVDKGLRAGIAGALASGGLYHVTTAGKSMVSVGAGTYRGQNALAVGYSRLSDNGKVGVKFTVNSNSQGHSGASASVGYQW
;
A
#
# COMPACT_ATOMS: atom_id res chain seq x y z
N HIS A 1 35.07 71.14 -22.72
CA HIS A 1 35.20 70.70 -21.29
C HIS A 1 33.88 70.83 -20.52
N THR A 2 33.16 71.93 -20.71
CA THR A 2 31.90 72.22 -20.00
C THR A 2 30.75 71.28 -20.38
N GLU A 3 30.67 70.75 -21.61
CA GLU A 3 29.61 69.86 -22.03
C GLU A 3 29.67 68.47 -21.42
N VAL A 4 30.88 67.91 -21.21
CA VAL A 4 31.08 66.63 -20.60
C VAL A 4 30.74 66.66 -19.09
N THR A 5 31.00 67.75 -18.41
CA THR A 5 30.74 67.89 -16.97
C THR A 5 29.30 68.27 -16.66
N THR A 6 28.53 68.84 -17.64
CA THR A 6 27.16 69.31 -17.40
C THR A 6 26.10 68.37 -17.95
N LYS A 7 26.36 67.66 -19.05
CA LYS A 7 25.35 66.78 -19.70
C LYS A 7 25.15 65.42 -18.95
N GLY A 8 26.21 64.80 -18.49
CA GLY A 8 26.15 63.56 -17.73
C GLY A 8 25.53 62.37 -18.52
N LEU A 9 25.27 61.27 -17.81
CA LEU A 9 24.66 60.05 -18.36
C LEU A 9 23.33 59.72 -17.65
N THR A 10 22.43 59.10 -18.35
CA THR A 10 21.24 58.47 -17.81
C THR A 10 21.32 56.95 -18.01
N PHE A 11 20.79 56.17 -17.09
CA PHE A 11 20.72 54.70 -17.18
C PHE A 11 19.26 54.27 -17.23
N ASN A 12 18.93 53.44 -18.20
CA ASN A 12 17.60 52.84 -18.32
C ASN A 12 17.59 51.44 -17.62
N ALA A 13 16.50 51.11 -16.98
CA ALA A 13 16.21 49.81 -16.46
C ALA A 13 14.93 49.26 -17.14
N ASP A 14 14.54 48.01 -16.82
CA ASP A 14 13.28 47.42 -17.30
C ASP A 14 12.07 48.28 -16.93
N HIS A 15 12.16 48.96 -15.80
CA HIS A 15 11.17 49.91 -15.31
C HIS A 15 11.88 51.21 -14.87
N GLY A 16 11.72 52.26 -15.68
CA GLY A 16 12.19 53.60 -15.37
C GLY A 16 13.59 53.92 -15.89
N THR A 17 13.96 55.20 -15.68
CA THR A 17 15.24 55.78 -16.09
C THR A 17 15.79 56.58 -14.95
N THR A 18 17.10 56.54 -14.72
CA THR A 18 17.72 57.35 -13.69
C THR A 18 17.70 58.82 -14.05
N GLY A 19 17.75 59.72 -13.07
CA GLY A 19 18.13 61.09 -13.31
C GLY A 19 19.55 61.23 -13.89
N VAL A 20 19.88 62.36 -14.47
CA VAL A 20 21.20 62.63 -15.04
C VAL A 20 22.27 62.50 -14.00
N LYS A 21 23.30 61.66 -14.25
CA LYS A 21 24.48 61.43 -13.42
C LYS A 21 25.66 62.18 -14.04
N LYS A 22 26.06 63.28 -13.41
CA LYS A 22 27.21 64.07 -13.83
C LYS A 22 28.51 63.33 -13.56
N LEU A 23 29.60 63.71 -14.24
CA LEU A 23 30.93 63.18 -13.97
C LEU A 23 31.30 63.37 -12.50
N GLY A 24 31.81 62.32 -11.86
CA GLY A 24 32.11 62.28 -10.43
C GLY A 24 30.93 61.85 -9.53
N SER A 25 29.71 61.67 -10.08
CA SER A 25 28.58 61.15 -9.33
C SER A 25 28.72 59.62 -9.09
N LYS A 26 28.21 59.18 -7.97
CA LYS A 26 28.07 57.73 -7.70
C LYS A 26 26.78 57.19 -8.37
N VAL A 27 26.94 56.06 -9.04
CA VAL A 27 25.81 55.28 -9.56
C VAL A 27 25.73 54.00 -8.73
N ALA A 28 24.61 53.79 -8.05
CA ALA A 28 24.36 52.57 -7.30
C ALA A 28 23.70 51.52 -8.20
N VAL A 29 24.24 50.32 -8.18
CA VAL A 29 23.62 49.10 -8.73
C VAL A 29 23.30 48.20 -7.55
N ASN A 30 22.04 48.15 -7.15
CA ASN A 30 21.57 47.42 -5.98
C ASN A 30 20.85 46.14 -6.37
N GLY A 31 20.99 45.10 -5.55
CA GLY A 31 20.11 43.94 -5.64
C GLY A 31 18.71 44.26 -5.08
N ASP A 32 17.79 43.28 -5.20
CA ASP A 32 16.42 43.40 -4.70
C ASP A 32 16.28 43.21 -3.18
N GLY A 33 17.40 42.97 -2.48
CA GLY A 33 17.45 42.68 -1.05
C GLY A 33 16.99 41.27 -0.70
N LYS A 34 16.36 40.52 -1.60
CA LYS A 34 15.82 39.17 -1.42
C LYS A 34 16.68 38.10 -2.08
N ASN A 35 16.75 38.13 -3.40
CA ASN A 35 17.34 37.06 -4.23
C ASN A 35 18.63 37.48 -4.92
N ILE A 36 18.81 38.78 -5.14
CA ILE A 36 19.95 39.36 -5.86
C ILE A 36 20.84 40.12 -4.87
N THR A 37 22.16 39.93 -4.98
CA THR A 37 23.17 40.71 -4.31
C THR A 37 24.15 41.28 -5.31
N THR A 38 24.77 42.41 -4.98
CA THR A 38 25.77 43.03 -5.83
C THR A 38 27.05 43.32 -4.99
N THR A 39 28.21 43.18 -5.61
CA THR A 39 29.50 43.55 -5.07
C THR A 39 30.22 44.42 -6.10
N ALA A 40 31.00 45.39 -5.64
CA ALA A 40 31.80 46.25 -6.52
C ALA A 40 33.26 46.22 -6.07
N ASP A 41 34.17 46.19 -7.03
CA ASP A 41 35.62 46.30 -6.86
C ASP A 41 36.19 47.19 -7.98
N GLU A 42 37.54 47.21 -8.11
CA GLU A 42 38.24 47.98 -9.14
C GLU A 42 37.93 47.50 -10.59
N ASN A 43 37.46 46.29 -10.76
CA ASN A 43 37.13 45.68 -12.07
C ASN A 43 35.69 45.91 -12.48
N GLY A 44 34.81 46.33 -11.55
CA GLY A 44 33.42 46.62 -11.86
C GLY A 44 32.41 46.20 -10.79
N VAL A 45 31.15 45.99 -11.26
CA VAL A 45 30.02 45.56 -10.40
C VAL A 45 29.63 44.15 -10.80
N LYS A 46 29.74 43.19 -9.88
CA LYS A 46 29.26 41.83 -10.02
C LYS A 46 27.83 41.73 -9.45
N VAL A 47 26.91 41.23 -10.24
CA VAL A 47 25.55 40.89 -9.82
C VAL A 47 25.47 39.37 -9.65
N SER A 48 25.00 38.88 -8.52
CA SER A 48 24.91 37.45 -8.20
C SER A 48 23.55 37.12 -7.60
N MET A 49 23.08 35.91 -7.83
CA MET A 49 21.98 35.32 -7.07
C MET A 49 22.51 34.90 -5.68
N LYS A 50 21.67 35.01 -4.67
CA LYS A 50 21.95 34.43 -3.35
C LYS A 50 21.82 32.91 -3.40
N ASP A 51 22.44 32.21 -2.46
CA ASP A 51 22.36 30.77 -2.33
C ASP A 51 20.92 30.30 -1.95
N ASP A 52 20.21 31.12 -1.17
CA ASP A 52 18.81 30.87 -0.78
C ASP A 52 17.89 31.79 -1.58
N ILE A 53 17.18 31.23 -2.57
CA ILE A 53 16.28 31.93 -3.48
C ILE A 53 14.84 31.74 -3.02
N LYS A 54 14.12 32.86 -2.81
CA LYS A 54 12.72 32.91 -2.38
C LYS A 54 11.85 33.50 -3.49
N VAL A 55 11.08 32.65 -4.14
CA VAL A 55 10.13 33.00 -5.23
C VAL A 55 8.76 32.39 -4.98
N ASN A 56 7.72 32.96 -5.57
CA ASN A 56 6.36 32.44 -5.46
C ASN A 56 6.12 31.19 -6.31
N SER A 57 6.81 31.08 -7.45
CA SER A 57 6.69 29.93 -8.35
C SER A 57 8.00 29.75 -9.13
N VAL A 58 8.25 28.50 -9.53
CA VAL A 58 9.35 28.11 -10.42
C VAL A 58 8.76 27.32 -11.57
N THR A 59 9.05 27.76 -12.81
CA THR A 59 8.80 26.96 -14.03
C THR A 59 10.15 26.46 -14.51
N ALA A 60 10.34 25.14 -14.49
CA ALA A 60 11.58 24.52 -14.91
C ALA A 60 11.29 23.27 -15.76
N LYS A 61 12.17 22.93 -16.69
CA LYS A 61 12.12 21.65 -17.43
C LYS A 61 12.59 20.49 -16.55
N GLU A 62 13.49 20.78 -15.63
CA GLU A 62 14.09 19.80 -14.73
C GLU A 62 14.51 20.47 -13.43
N VAL A 63 14.30 19.77 -12.30
CA VAL A 63 14.85 20.11 -10.98
C VAL A 63 15.72 18.97 -10.52
N LYS A 64 17.01 19.23 -10.26
CA LYS A 64 17.98 18.25 -9.78
C LYS A 64 18.48 18.60 -8.38
N VAL A 65 18.45 17.62 -7.46
CA VAL A 65 19.03 17.73 -6.12
C VAL A 65 19.85 16.44 -5.87
N GLY A 66 21.12 16.48 -6.22
CA GLY A 66 21.95 15.27 -6.25
C GLY A 66 21.39 14.24 -7.24
N ASP A 67 21.05 13.04 -6.76
CA ASP A 67 20.48 11.96 -7.57
C ASP A 67 18.95 12.06 -7.74
N VAL A 68 18.29 12.96 -6.98
CA VAL A 68 16.84 13.20 -7.10
C VAL A 68 16.57 14.10 -8.28
N ASN A 69 15.61 13.72 -9.12
CA ASN A 69 15.25 14.45 -10.32
C ASN A 69 13.72 14.51 -10.49
N ILE A 70 13.21 15.70 -10.85
CA ILE A 70 11.82 15.94 -11.21
C ILE A 70 11.80 16.55 -12.61
N ASN A 71 11.17 15.91 -13.57
CA ASN A 71 11.06 16.37 -14.95
C ASN A 71 9.74 15.88 -15.58
N GLU A 72 9.58 16.01 -16.91
CA GLU A 72 8.39 15.58 -17.65
C GLU A 72 8.07 14.08 -17.53
N ASN A 73 9.04 13.24 -17.19
CA ASN A 73 8.85 11.80 -16.96
C ASN A 73 8.42 11.46 -15.52
N GLY A 74 8.34 12.46 -14.64
CA GLY A 74 7.91 12.30 -13.25
C GLY A 74 9.01 12.55 -12.23
N ILE A 75 8.91 11.87 -11.09
CA ILE A 75 9.82 12.03 -9.95
C ILE A 75 10.72 10.79 -9.84
N ASN A 76 12.02 11.00 -9.98
CA ASN A 76 13.03 9.98 -9.65
C ASN A 76 13.65 10.33 -8.29
N ALA A 77 13.38 9.49 -7.29
CA ALA A 77 13.91 9.69 -5.93
C ALA A 77 15.40 9.30 -5.78
N GLY A 78 16.09 8.86 -6.84
CA GLY A 78 17.51 8.52 -6.81
C GLY A 78 17.88 7.43 -5.78
N GLY A 79 16.98 6.46 -5.52
CA GLY A 79 17.17 5.43 -4.51
C GLY A 79 16.96 5.92 -3.06
N LYS A 80 16.52 7.17 -2.85
CA LYS A 80 16.23 7.74 -1.53
C LYS A 80 14.79 7.42 -1.10
N ARG A 81 14.55 7.40 0.21
CA ARG A 81 13.19 7.23 0.75
C ARG A 81 12.36 8.49 0.52
N ILE A 82 11.11 8.29 0.13
CA ILE A 82 10.09 9.34 0.20
C ILE A 82 9.41 9.21 1.57
N THR A 83 9.52 10.22 2.41
CA THR A 83 8.99 10.25 3.78
C THR A 83 7.81 11.20 3.90
N ASN A 84 7.02 11.06 4.98
CA ASN A 84 5.83 11.88 5.26
C ASN A 84 4.74 11.78 4.18
N VAL A 85 4.64 10.61 3.52
CA VAL A 85 3.56 10.33 2.58
C VAL A 85 2.27 10.09 3.36
N ALA A 86 1.29 10.94 3.16
CA ALA A 86 -0.05 10.76 3.73
C ALA A 86 -0.68 9.46 3.19
N PRO A 87 -1.66 8.85 3.91
CA PRO A 87 -2.39 7.72 3.37
C PRO A 87 -3.10 8.10 2.07
N GLY A 88 -2.86 7.33 1.02
CA GLY A 88 -3.56 7.47 -0.27
C GLY A 88 -5.07 7.24 -0.10
N LYS A 89 -5.88 8.03 -0.81
CA LYS A 89 -7.35 7.96 -0.81
C LYS A 89 -7.90 7.60 -2.18
N ASP A 90 -7.30 8.17 -3.21
CA ASP A 90 -7.72 7.98 -4.59
C ASP A 90 -6.84 6.94 -5.30
N GLY A 91 -7.37 6.34 -6.37
CA GLY A 91 -6.69 5.26 -7.10
C GLY A 91 -5.35 5.63 -7.73
N THR A 92 -5.01 6.92 -7.77
CA THR A 92 -3.75 7.45 -8.32
C THR A 92 -2.80 7.96 -7.23
N ASP A 93 -3.18 7.87 -5.96
CA ASP A 93 -2.34 8.31 -4.86
C ASP A 93 -1.21 7.32 -4.55
N ALA A 94 -0.11 7.84 -4.01
CA ALA A 94 0.94 7.01 -3.46
C ALA A 94 0.47 6.30 -2.17
N VAL A 95 0.82 5.02 -2.03
CA VAL A 95 0.51 4.22 -0.84
C VAL A 95 1.68 4.28 0.15
N ASN A 96 1.42 4.53 1.42
CA ASN A 96 2.43 4.47 2.45
C ASN A 96 2.54 3.07 3.10
N VAL A 97 3.62 2.85 3.84
CA VAL A 97 3.94 1.55 4.47
C VAL A 97 2.86 1.10 5.47
N ASN A 98 2.14 2.03 6.13
CA ASN A 98 1.09 1.64 7.09
C ASN A 98 -0.11 1.02 6.38
N GLN A 99 -0.51 1.54 5.23
CA GLN A 99 -1.58 0.95 4.41
C GLN A 99 -1.19 -0.45 3.90
N LEU A 100 0.05 -0.63 3.46
CA LEU A 100 0.56 -1.95 3.05
C LEU A 100 0.55 -2.95 4.21
N LYS A 101 1.02 -2.55 5.40
CA LYS A 101 0.99 -3.41 6.61
C LYS A 101 -0.43 -3.80 7.01
N TYR A 102 -1.39 -2.87 6.91
CA TYR A 102 -2.79 -3.15 7.20
C TYR A 102 -3.37 -4.22 6.25
N VAL A 103 -3.14 -4.08 4.95
CA VAL A 103 -3.59 -5.07 3.94
C VAL A 103 -2.92 -6.42 4.18
N ALA A 104 -1.60 -6.45 4.39
CA ALA A 104 -0.86 -7.67 4.65
C ALA A 104 -1.35 -8.39 5.92
N GLY A 105 -1.66 -7.64 6.99
CA GLY A 105 -2.23 -8.17 8.23
C GLY A 105 -3.62 -8.79 8.01
N ASN A 106 -4.49 -8.13 7.27
CA ASN A 106 -5.81 -8.64 6.93
C ASN A 106 -5.73 -9.93 6.11
N ILE A 107 -4.87 -9.98 5.10
CA ILE A 107 -4.66 -11.18 4.28
C ILE A 107 -4.14 -12.33 5.15
N SER A 108 -3.18 -12.09 6.01
CA SER A 108 -2.64 -13.10 6.94
C SER A 108 -3.74 -13.67 7.85
N ASN A 109 -4.60 -12.79 8.41
CA ASN A 109 -5.73 -13.22 9.24
C ASN A 109 -6.75 -14.04 8.45
N GLN A 110 -7.08 -13.66 7.21
CA GLN A 110 -7.98 -14.42 6.34
C GLN A 110 -7.41 -15.80 6.02
N ILE A 111 -6.12 -15.89 5.66
CA ILE A 111 -5.45 -17.17 5.40
C ILE A 111 -5.52 -18.08 6.64
N ASN A 112 -5.23 -17.54 7.82
CA ASN A 112 -5.29 -18.32 9.08
C ASN A 112 -6.72 -18.82 9.36
N ASN A 113 -7.74 -18.02 9.09
CA ASN A 113 -9.13 -18.43 9.30
C ASN A 113 -9.56 -19.52 8.32
N VAL A 114 -9.20 -19.38 7.03
CA VAL A 114 -9.44 -20.41 6.02
C VAL A 114 -8.72 -21.71 6.37
N ASP A 115 -7.44 -21.64 6.77
CA ASP A 115 -6.67 -22.83 7.18
C ASP A 115 -7.31 -23.55 8.37
N LYS A 116 -7.71 -22.82 9.41
CA LYS A 116 -8.45 -23.40 10.55
C LYS A 116 -9.76 -24.04 10.13
N GLY A 117 -10.53 -23.38 9.27
CA GLY A 117 -11.78 -23.89 8.73
C GLY A 117 -11.60 -25.20 7.95
N LEU A 118 -10.58 -25.24 7.07
CA LEU A 118 -10.25 -26.43 6.29
C LEU A 118 -9.81 -27.61 7.19
N ARG A 119 -8.96 -27.36 8.16
CA ARG A 119 -8.53 -28.38 9.14
C ARG A 119 -9.70 -28.92 9.97
N ALA A 120 -10.63 -28.03 10.35
CA ALA A 120 -11.84 -28.41 11.06
C ALA A 120 -12.79 -29.26 10.17
N GLY A 121 -12.88 -28.93 8.88
CA GLY A 121 -13.59 -29.75 7.90
C GLY A 121 -13.02 -31.17 7.77
N ILE A 122 -11.67 -31.29 7.74
CA ILE A 122 -10.99 -32.58 7.73
C ILE A 122 -11.30 -33.36 9.02
N ALA A 123 -11.26 -32.70 10.19
CA ALA A 123 -11.64 -33.34 11.46
C ALA A 123 -13.09 -33.86 11.42
N GLY A 124 -14.02 -33.08 10.81
CA GLY A 124 -15.41 -33.49 10.56
C GLY A 124 -15.51 -34.72 9.66
N ALA A 125 -14.75 -34.76 8.59
CA ALA A 125 -14.70 -35.89 7.66
C ALA A 125 -14.15 -37.14 8.36
N LEU A 126 -13.10 -37.03 9.18
CA LEU A 126 -12.55 -38.11 9.97
C LEU A 126 -13.58 -38.65 11.00
N ALA A 127 -14.28 -37.74 11.71
CA ALA A 127 -15.34 -38.12 12.64
C ALA A 127 -16.46 -38.90 11.95
N SER A 128 -16.94 -38.43 10.77
CA SER A 128 -17.99 -39.09 9.99
C SER A 128 -17.50 -40.40 9.37
N GLY A 129 -16.26 -40.44 8.87
CA GLY A 129 -15.65 -41.64 8.28
C GLY A 129 -15.39 -42.74 9.31
N GLY A 130 -15.10 -42.37 10.55
CA GLY A 130 -14.86 -43.28 11.66
C GLY A 130 -16.12 -43.86 12.33
N LEU A 131 -17.31 -43.43 11.89
CA LEU A 131 -18.57 -43.94 12.45
C LEU A 131 -18.80 -45.40 12.09
N TYR A 132 -19.07 -46.20 13.12
CA TYR A 132 -19.42 -47.60 12.94
C TYR A 132 -20.79 -47.71 12.24
N HIS A 133 -20.97 -48.72 11.39
CA HIS A 133 -22.20 -48.98 10.69
C HIS A 133 -22.81 -50.34 11.04
N VAL A 134 -24.12 -50.53 10.81
CA VAL A 134 -24.81 -51.76 11.08
C VAL A 134 -24.27 -52.89 10.21
N THR A 135 -24.06 -54.07 10.82
CA THR A 135 -23.55 -55.26 10.14
C THR A 135 -24.58 -56.43 10.12
N THR A 136 -25.64 -56.36 10.92
CA THR A 136 -26.66 -57.39 11.01
C THR A 136 -27.85 -57.08 10.13
N ALA A 137 -28.24 -58.02 9.28
CA ALA A 137 -29.40 -57.91 8.41
C ALA A 137 -30.68 -57.55 9.16
N GLY A 138 -31.51 -56.65 8.62
CA GLY A 138 -32.78 -56.18 9.18
C GLY A 138 -32.62 -55.23 10.37
N LYS A 139 -31.41 -54.91 10.80
CA LYS A 139 -31.16 -54.00 11.94
C LYS A 139 -30.81 -52.58 11.52
N SER A 140 -30.95 -51.68 12.47
CA SER A 140 -30.50 -50.28 12.37
C SER A 140 -29.54 -49.97 13.50
N MET A 141 -28.64 -49.01 13.31
CA MET A 141 -27.68 -48.58 14.29
C MET A 141 -27.55 -47.06 14.29
N VAL A 142 -27.48 -46.45 15.49
CA VAL A 142 -27.02 -45.07 15.69
C VAL A 142 -25.61 -45.17 16.25
N SER A 143 -24.71 -44.39 15.72
CA SER A 143 -23.31 -44.34 16.10
C SER A 143 -22.84 -42.91 16.35
N VAL A 144 -21.86 -42.73 17.24
CA VAL A 144 -21.22 -41.46 17.52
C VAL A 144 -19.70 -41.62 17.35
N GLY A 145 -19.06 -40.63 16.75
CA GLY A 145 -17.63 -40.65 16.54
C GLY A 145 -17.02 -39.28 16.75
N ALA A 146 -15.73 -39.26 17.00
CA ALA A 146 -14.94 -38.05 17.15
C ALA A 146 -13.77 -38.09 16.16
N GLY A 147 -13.36 -36.94 15.69
CA GLY A 147 -12.20 -36.76 14.82
C GLY A 147 -11.36 -35.57 15.26
N THR A 148 -10.07 -35.66 15.07
CA THR A 148 -9.15 -34.55 15.32
C THR A 148 -8.15 -34.46 14.17
N TYR A 149 -7.79 -33.23 13.80
CA TYR A 149 -6.79 -32.96 12.78
C TYR A 149 -6.10 -31.62 13.03
N ARG A 150 -4.78 -31.65 13.24
CA ARG A 150 -3.93 -30.45 13.42
C ARG A 150 -4.54 -29.40 14.35
N GLY A 151 -4.98 -29.81 15.55
CA GLY A 151 -5.51 -28.93 16.58
C GLY A 151 -6.99 -28.51 16.37
N GLN A 152 -7.69 -29.09 15.41
CA GLN A 152 -9.15 -28.97 15.22
C GLN A 152 -9.83 -30.28 15.57
N ASN A 153 -11.04 -30.19 16.15
CA ASN A 153 -11.81 -31.34 16.60
C ASN A 153 -13.19 -31.31 15.96
N ALA A 154 -13.81 -32.49 15.87
CA ALA A 154 -15.18 -32.63 15.42
C ALA A 154 -15.87 -33.81 16.10
N LEU A 155 -17.18 -33.74 16.19
CA LEU A 155 -18.06 -34.83 16.59
C LEU A 155 -19.00 -35.16 15.42
N ALA A 156 -19.33 -36.42 15.26
CA ALA A 156 -20.28 -36.90 14.26
C ALA A 156 -21.27 -37.85 14.89
N VAL A 157 -22.51 -37.83 14.34
CA VAL A 157 -23.54 -38.80 14.62
C VAL A 157 -23.97 -39.41 13.32
N GLY A 158 -24.16 -40.72 13.29
CA GLY A 158 -24.61 -41.45 12.12
C GLY A 158 -25.77 -42.38 12.43
N TYR A 159 -26.60 -42.58 11.42
CA TYR A 159 -27.63 -43.64 11.37
C TYR A 159 -27.30 -44.55 10.20
N SER A 160 -27.36 -45.86 10.42
CA SER A 160 -27.23 -46.86 9.36
C SER A 160 -28.32 -47.93 9.46
N ARG A 161 -28.74 -48.49 8.33
CA ARG A 161 -29.68 -49.59 8.24
C ARG A 161 -29.22 -50.58 7.16
N LEU A 162 -29.34 -51.88 7.47
CA LEU A 162 -29.14 -52.96 6.52
C LEU A 162 -30.50 -53.62 6.24
N SER A 163 -30.80 -53.87 4.98
CA SER A 163 -32.06 -54.55 4.55
C SER A 163 -32.21 -55.91 5.18
N ASP A 164 -33.45 -56.42 5.22
CA ASP A 164 -33.76 -57.73 5.84
C ASP A 164 -33.02 -58.90 5.20
N ASN A 165 -32.76 -58.81 3.87
CA ASN A 165 -31.96 -59.79 3.15
C ASN A 165 -30.44 -59.53 3.20
N GLY A 166 -30.01 -58.49 3.93
CA GLY A 166 -28.63 -58.15 4.10
C GLY A 166 -27.92 -57.54 2.89
N LYS A 167 -28.62 -57.29 1.75
CA LYS A 167 -27.99 -56.89 0.48
C LYS A 167 -27.87 -55.37 0.29
N VAL A 168 -28.74 -54.55 0.87
CA VAL A 168 -28.74 -53.10 0.71
C VAL A 168 -28.47 -52.42 2.05
N GLY A 169 -27.44 -51.64 2.11
CA GLY A 169 -27.12 -50.79 3.25
C GLY A 169 -27.27 -49.30 2.95
N VAL A 170 -27.81 -48.54 3.90
CA VAL A 170 -27.86 -47.08 3.84
C VAL A 170 -27.16 -46.49 5.08
N LYS A 171 -26.51 -45.34 4.90
CA LYS A 171 -25.89 -44.63 6.01
C LYS A 171 -26.05 -43.11 5.82
N PHE A 172 -26.45 -42.43 6.88
CA PHE A 172 -26.54 -40.98 6.96
C PHE A 172 -25.65 -40.50 8.09
N THR A 173 -24.93 -39.42 7.88
CA THR A 173 -24.10 -38.83 8.93
C THR A 173 -24.25 -37.31 8.99
N VAL A 174 -24.13 -36.78 10.16
CA VAL A 174 -23.98 -35.33 10.38
C VAL A 174 -22.78 -35.10 11.32
N ASN A 175 -22.06 -34.03 11.09
CA ASN A 175 -20.95 -33.65 11.97
C ASN A 175 -20.97 -32.14 12.26
N SER A 176 -20.32 -31.80 13.37
CA SER A 176 -20.03 -30.41 13.73
C SER A 176 -18.61 -30.33 14.24
N ASN A 177 -17.93 -29.23 13.90
CA ASN A 177 -16.51 -29.06 14.21
C ASN A 177 -16.23 -27.84 15.09
N SER A 178 -15.00 -27.72 15.56
CA SER A 178 -14.50 -26.68 16.47
C SER A 178 -14.53 -25.26 15.89
N GLN A 179 -14.78 -25.08 14.60
CA GLN A 179 -14.96 -23.77 13.97
C GLN A 179 -16.45 -23.42 13.73
N GLY A 180 -17.38 -24.24 14.28
CA GLY A 180 -18.82 -24.04 14.14
C GLY A 180 -19.37 -24.44 12.78
N HIS A 181 -18.61 -25.13 11.93
CA HIS A 181 -19.09 -25.62 10.66
C HIS A 181 -19.70 -27.02 10.83
N SER A 182 -20.77 -27.28 10.10
CA SER A 182 -21.45 -28.57 10.07
C SER A 182 -21.34 -29.20 8.68
N GLY A 183 -21.30 -30.51 8.63
CA GLY A 183 -21.33 -31.31 7.42
C GLY A 183 -22.32 -32.45 7.52
N ALA A 184 -22.80 -32.95 6.37
CA ALA A 184 -23.64 -34.11 6.31
C ALA A 184 -23.22 -34.99 5.12
N SER A 185 -23.44 -36.28 5.24
CA SER A 185 -23.28 -37.22 4.13
C SER A 185 -24.36 -38.28 4.14
N ALA A 186 -24.66 -38.81 2.96
CA ALA A 186 -25.53 -39.96 2.76
C ALA A 186 -24.84 -40.94 1.81
N SER A 187 -25.00 -42.22 2.06
CA SER A 187 -24.46 -43.27 1.21
C SER A 187 -25.41 -44.49 1.14
N VAL A 188 -25.38 -45.19 0.02
CA VAL A 188 -26.02 -46.46 -0.18
C VAL A 188 -24.99 -47.45 -0.73
N GLY A 189 -25.05 -48.65 -0.24
CA GLY A 189 -24.20 -49.76 -0.70
C GLY A 189 -25.03 -51.00 -1.01
N TYR A 190 -24.57 -51.80 -1.96
CA TYR A 190 -25.16 -53.11 -2.33
C TYR A 190 -24.08 -54.18 -2.22
N GLN A 191 -24.43 -55.28 -1.59
CA GLN A 191 -23.55 -56.45 -1.52
C GLN A 191 -24.29 -57.68 -2.09
N TRP A 192 -23.55 -58.51 -2.78
CA TRP A 192 -24.09 -59.72 -3.44
C TRP A 192 -23.64 -61.02 -2.74
#